data_6583949d661abd0859fa8e36ac46f010
#
_entry.id   6583949d661abd0859fa8e36ac46f010
#
_cell.length_a   1.000
_cell.length_b   1.000
_cell.length_c   1.000
_cell.angle_alpha   90.00
_cell.angle_beta   90.00
_cell.angle_gamma   90.00
#
_symmetry.space_group_name_H-M   'P 1'
#
loop_
_entity.id
_entity.type
_entity.pdbx_description
1 polymer ?
#
loop_
_entity_poly.entity_id
_entity_poly.type
_entity_poly.pdbx_seq_one_letter_code
_entity_poly.pdbx_strand_id
1 'polypeptide(L)'
;MSSDNTADFYKQSFGFWMANKIDYNDNPEKYQEAMSLYHQAQKIYIRDRKIKIDRFESTIENYRRFDARNQLPENPILFVGSSSIVFWETANSFSGYPITNRGFGGASLPEVIHYYDDVIKKHNPSMMVVYCDIDVENGKSPEFSVNAFKELISRFEQDFADIPILLMSMKPTLIDDIFGAEVRTNKMITNQQLIKYANSKSNLHYVDITSPMMDDNGKLKSEIFLNDGMHLNPLGYTFWDPVMKAAMDALRMP
;
A
#
# COMPACT_ATOMS: atom_id res chain seq x y z
N MET A 1 22.15 -19.85 15.79
CA MET A 1 22.35 -19.98 14.32
C MET A 1 23.18 -18.80 13.87
N SER A 2 24.13 -18.98 12.92
CA SER A 2 24.80 -17.85 12.30
C SER A 2 23.78 -17.02 11.49
N SER A 3 24.05 -15.72 11.24
CA SER A 3 23.16 -14.84 10.47
C SER A 3 22.81 -15.40 9.09
N ASP A 4 23.75 -16.06 8.44
CA ASP A 4 23.57 -16.66 7.11
C ASP A 4 22.58 -17.84 7.14
N ASN A 5 22.71 -18.74 8.12
CA ASN A 5 21.80 -19.86 8.29
C ASN A 5 20.35 -19.40 8.60
N THR A 6 20.19 -18.27 9.28
CA THR A 6 18.87 -17.70 9.60
C THR A 6 18.20 -17.10 8.36
N ALA A 7 18.96 -16.42 7.51
CA ALA A 7 18.45 -15.87 6.26
C ALA A 7 18.01 -16.96 5.27
N ASP A 8 18.77 -18.04 5.18
CA ASP A 8 18.43 -19.18 4.32
C ASP A 8 17.21 -19.95 4.85
N PHE A 9 17.12 -20.16 6.16
CA PHE A 9 15.92 -20.74 6.77
C PHE A 9 14.68 -19.90 6.49
N TYR A 10 14.77 -18.58 6.67
CA TYR A 10 13.65 -17.68 6.35
C TYR A 10 13.20 -17.80 4.89
N LYS A 11 14.13 -17.73 3.94
CA LYS A 11 13.83 -17.80 2.50
C LYS A 11 13.19 -19.12 2.09
N GLN A 12 13.70 -20.24 2.60
CA GLN A 12 13.15 -21.57 2.32
C GLN A 12 11.77 -21.75 2.96
N SER A 13 11.61 -21.30 4.20
CA SER A 13 10.32 -21.37 4.91
C SER A 13 9.26 -20.45 4.30
N PHE A 14 9.64 -19.30 3.72
CA PHE A 14 8.70 -18.39 3.07
C PHE A 14 7.91 -19.10 1.96
N GLY A 15 8.57 -19.88 1.10
CA GLY A 15 7.89 -20.66 0.06
C GLY A 15 6.87 -21.65 0.61
N PHE A 16 7.21 -22.35 1.73
CA PHE A 16 6.29 -23.23 2.42
C PHE A 16 5.04 -22.47 2.92
N TRP A 17 5.22 -21.33 3.58
CA TRP A 17 4.11 -20.53 4.10
C TRP A 17 3.22 -19.99 2.99
N MET A 18 3.81 -19.52 1.89
CA MET A 18 3.05 -19.05 0.72
C MET A 18 2.21 -20.17 0.10
N ALA A 19 2.73 -21.41 0.04
CA ALA A 19 1.99 -22.56 -0.46
C ALA A 19 0.84 -22.97 0.46
N ASN A 20 1.00 -22.78 1.78
CA ASN A 20 0.04 -23.23 2.80
C ASN A 20 -0.79 -22.08 3.41
N LYS A 21 -0.77 -20.89 2.86
CA LYS A 21 -1.40 -19.70 3.44
C LYS A 21 -2.91 -19.86 3.74
N ILE A 22 -3.63 -20.56 2.91
CA ILE A 22 -5.08 -20.80 3.11
C ILE A 22 -5.29 -21.73 4.29
N ASP A 23 -4.60 -22.89 4.31
CA ASP A 23 -4.68 -23.84 5.45
C ASP A 23 -4.22 -23.17 6.75
N TYR A 24 -3.19 -22.33 6.70
CA TYR A 24 -2.76 -21.54 7.86
C TYR A 24 -3.85 -20.57 8.35
N ASN A 25 -4.49 -19.82 7.46
CA ASN A 25 -5.55 -18.88 7.85
C ASN A 25 -6.79 -19.58 8.41
N ASP A 26 -7.08 -20.80 7.94
CA ASP A 26 -8.23 -21.57 8.40
C ASP A 26 -7.92 -22.36 9.70
N ASN A 27 -6.66 -22.74 9.94
CA ASN A 27 -6.21 -23.59 11.05
C ASN A 27 -4.91 -23.07 11.70
N PRO A 28 -4.85 -21.81 12.20
CA PRO A 28 -3.60 -21.21 12.67
C PRO A 28 -2.97 -21.94 13.86
N GLU A 29 -3.77 -22.57 14.72
CA GLU A 29 -3.32 -23.33 15.88
C GLU A 29 -2.46 -24.54 15.51
N LYS A 30 -2.70 -25.17 14.36
CA LYS A 30 -1.92 -26.29 13.81
C LYS A 30 -0.45 -25.90 13.55
N TYR A 31 -0.20 -24.62 13.29
CA TYR A 31 1.09 -24.11 12.84
C TYR A 31 1.80 -23.21 13.87
N GLN A 32 1.25 -23.06 15.07
CA GLN A 32 1.68 -22.08 16.06
C GLN A 32 3.18 -22.12 16.37
N GLU A 33 3.73 -23.32 16.63
CA GLU A 33 5.16 -23.46 16.95
C GLU A 33 6.04 -23.15 15.74
N ALA A 34 5.72 -23.72 14.58
CA ALA A 34 6.47 -23.52 13.35
C ALA A 34 6.45 -22.04 12.91
N MET A 35 5.31 -21.37 13.04
CA MET A 35 5.16 -19.94 12.72
C MET A 35 5.97 -19.07 13.71
N SER A 36 6.02 -19.44 14.99
CA SER A 36 6.85 -18.74 15.98
C SER A 36 8.34 -18.78 15.62
N LEU A 37 8.85 -19.94 15.23
CA LEU A 37 10.24 -20.09 14.77
C LEU A 37 10.51 -19.29 13.49
N TYR A 38 9.57 -19.33 12.56
CA TYR A 38 9.64 -18.53 11.33
C TYR A 38 9.71 -17.04 11.61
N HIS A 39 8.85 -16.51 12.51
CA HIS A 39 8.85 -15.09 12.89
C HIS A 39 10.15 -14.66 13.57
N GLN A 40 10.78 -15.53 14.37
CA GLN A 40 12.09 -15.24 14.96
C GLN A 40 13.17 -15.07 13.89
N ALA A 41 13.21 -15.97 12.90
CA ALA A 41 14.15 -15.87 11.78
C ALA A 41 13.87 -14.64 10.92
N GLN A 42 12.60 -14.33 10.67
CA GLN A 42 12.18 -13.16 9.90
C GLN A 42 12.62 -11.85 10.57
N LYS A 43 12.44 -11.70 11.88
CA LYS A 43 12.88 -10.49 12.61
C LYS A 43 14.37 -10.24 12.41
N ILE A 44 15.19 -11.29 12.44
CA ILE A 44 16.64 -11.18 12.21
C ILE A 44 16.91 -10.78 10.76
N TYR A 45 16.26 -11.43 9.80
CA TYR A 45 16.41 -11.12 8.37
C TYR A 45 16.04 -9.67 8.04
N ILE A 46 14.89 -9.19 8.54
CA ILE A 46 14.41 -7.81 8.31
C ILE A 46 15.38 -6.79 8.94
N ARG A 47 15.84 -7.05 10.16
CA ARG A 47 16.80 -6.16 10.85
C ARG A 47 18.09 -5.99 10.07
N ASP A 48 18.60 -7.06 9.49
CA ASP A 48 19.89 -7.08 8.80
C ASP A 48 19.78 -6.70 7.32
N ARG A 49 18.53 -6.58 6.80
CA ARG A 49 18.27 -6.21 5.41
C ARG A 49 18.54 -4.74 5.16
N LYS A 50 19.37 -4.47 4.14
CA LYS A 50 19.61 -3.11 3.64
C LYS A 50 18.78 -2.88 2.37
N ILE A 51 17.91 -1.88 2.39
CA ILE A 51 17.13 -1.45 1.22
C ILE A 51 17.76 -0.15 0.72
N LYS A 52 18.12 -0.12 -0.55
CA LYS A 52 18.59 1.09 -1.21
C LYS A 52 17.40 1.98 -1.56
N ILE A 53 17.47 3.25 -1.20
CA ILE A 53 16.39 4.21 -1.45
C ILE A 53 16.17 4.46 -2.95
N ASP A 54 17.19 4.30 -3.76
CA ASP A 54 17.21 4.54 -5.20
C ASP A 54 16.96 3.28 -6.06
N ARG A 55 16.49 2.18 -5.44
CA ARG A 55 16.28 0.89 -6.14
C ARG A 55 15.24 0.92 -7.26
N PHE A 56 14.42 1.97 -7.33
CA PHE A 56 13.38 2.14 -8.34
C PHE A 56 13.78 3.07 -9.51
N GLU A 57 15.05 3.48 -9.61
CA GLU A 57 15.49 4.41 -10.67
C GLU A 57 15.07 3.95 -12.07
N SER A 58 15.18 2.65 -12.37
CA SER A 58 14.74 2.12 -13.68
C SER A 58 13.22 2.24 -13.91
N THR A 59 12.42 2.09 -12.87
CA THR A 59 10.95 2.27 -12.95
C THR A 59 10.61 3.73 -13.18
N ILE A 60 11.28 4.62 -12.46
CA ILE A 60 11.06 6.07 -12.59
C ILE A 60 11.55 6.58 -13.97
N GLU A 61 12.65 6.06 -14.47
CA GLU A 61 13.11 6.37 -15.83
C GLU A 61 12.09 5.92 -16.90
N ASN A 62 11.42 4.79 -16.69
CA ASN A 62 10.32 4.39 -17.57
C ASN A 62 9.15 5.38 -17.52
N TYR A 63 8.81 5.93 -16.35
CA TYR A 63 7.80 6.99 -16.23
C TYR A 63 8.24 8.26 -16.97
N ARG A 64 9.49 8.71 -16.81
CA ARG A 64 10.04 9.86 -17.54
C ARG A 64 9.92 9.69 -19.05
N ARG A 65 10.31 8.49 -19.55
CA ARG A 65 10.21 8.14 -20.98
C ARG A 65 8.79 8.04 -21.49
N PHE A 66 7.86 7.53 -20.66
CA PHE A 66 6.44 7.47 -21.01
C PHE A 66 5.89 8.90 -21.12
N ASP A 67 6.14 9.75 -20.14
CA ASP A 67 5.66 11.12 -20.08
C ASP A 67 6.19 11.98 -21.25
N ALA A 68 7.46 11.75 -21.64
CA ALA A 68 8.05 12.46 -22.79
C ALA A 68 7.40 12.12 -24.15
N ARG A 69 6.67 11.02 -24.24
CA ARG A 69 6.06 10.52 -25.49
C ARG A 69 4.55 10.60 -25.51
N ASN A 70 3.90 10.88 -24.38
CA ASN A 70 2.46 10.85 -24.24
C ASN A 70 1.95 12.14 -23.63
N GLN A 71 0.81 12.60 -24.11
CA GLN A 71 0.09 13.68 -23.45
C GLN A 71 -0.65 13.10 -22.23
N LEU A 72 -0.35 13.64 -21.06
CA LEU A 72 -1.04 13.30 -19.83
C LEU A 72 -2.23 14.25 -19.62
N PRO A 73 -3.24 13.85 -18.84
CA PRO A 73 -4.30 14.76 -18.41
C PRO A 73 -3.72 15.99 -17.70
N GLU A 74 -4.27 17.15 -17.98
CA GLU A 74 -3.99 18.37 -17.22
C GLU A 74 -4.69 18.30 -15.87
N ASN A 75 -4.01 18.74 -14.81
CA ASN A 75 -4.51 18.74 -13.43
C ASN A 75 -5.17 17.39 -13.03
N PRO A 76 -4.45 16.27 -13.15
CA PRO A 76 -5.04 14.94 -12.95
C PRO A 76 -5.44 14.70 -11.50
N ILE A 77 -6.34 13.73 -11.31
CA ILE A 77 -6.42 12.99 -10.05
C ILE A 77 -5.25 12.02 -10.04
N LEU A 78 -4.29 12.24 -9.16
CA LEU A 78 -3.02 11.53 -9.13
C LEU A 78 -3.07 10.38 -8.12
N PHE A 79 -2.94 9.15 -8.59
CA PHE A 79 -2.81 7.97 -7.76
C PHE A 79 -1.34 7.64 -7.51
N VAL A 80 -0.92 7.59 -6.24
CA VAL A 80 0.45 7.30 -5.84
C VAL A 80 0.50 6.22 -4.77
N GLY A 81 1.60 5.46 -4.75
CA GLY A 81 1.84 4.44 -3.74
C GLY A 81 2.45 3.15 -4.28
N SER A 82 2.11 2.03 -3.64
CA SER A 82 2.72 0.72 -3.89
C SER A 82 2.00 -0.09 -4.99
N SER A 83 2.23 -1.41 -4.98
CA SER A 83 1.68 -2.34 -5.99
C SER A 83 0.16 -2.34 -6.09
N SER A 84 -0.56 -2.09 -5.00
CA SER A 84 -2.02 -2.01 -5.06
C SER A 84 -2.52 -0.85 -5.94
N ILE A 85 -1.74 0.21 -6.07
CA ILE A 85 -2.01 1.29 -7.02
C ILE A 85 -1.60 0.85 -8.45
N VAL A 86 -0.45 0.19 -8.61
CA VAL A 86 0.02 -0.29 -9.93
C VAL A 86 -0.99 -1.23 -10.58
N PHE A 87 -1.51 -2.20 -9.83
CA PHE A 87 -2.41 -3.23 -10.36
C PHE A 87 -3.85 -2.76 -10.52
N TRP A 88 -4.19 -1.60 -10.00
CA TRP A 88 -5.51 -1.00 -10.19
C TRP A 88 -5.63 -0.42 -11.59
N GLU A 89 -6.52 -0.97 -12.38
CA GLU A 89 -6.83 -0.49 -13.73
C GLU A 89 -7.64 0.82 -13.67
N THR A 90 -7.06 1.85 -13.06
CA THR A 90 -7.74 3.10 -12.71
C THR A 90 -8.39 3.80 -13.91
N ALA A 91 -7.83 3.66 -15.11
CA ALA A 91 -8.43 4.23 -16.33
C ALA A 91 -9.74 3.53 -16.71
N ASN A 92 -9.87 2.23 -16.43
CA ASN A 92 -11.08 1.47 -16.67
C ASN A 92 -12.10 1.69 -15.55
N SER A 93 -11.64 1.61 -14.27
CA SER A 93 -12.48 1.81 -13.09
C SER A 93 -13.11 3.20 -13.03
N PHE A 94 -12.39 4.22 -13.48
CA PHE A 94 -12.79 5.61 -13.38
C PHE A 94 -12.85 6.31 -14.75
N SER A 95 -13.52 5.66 -15.70
CA SER A 95 -13.76 6.24 -17.03
C SER A 95 -14.42 7.62 -16.93
N GLY A 96 -13.84 8.59 -17.62
CA GLY A 96 -14.29 10.00 -17.58
C GLY A 96 -13.67 10.87 -16.48
N TYR A 97 -12.74 10.31 -15.68
CA TYR A 97 -11.90 11.09 -14.76
C TYR A 97 -10.49 11.31 -15.36
N PRO A 98 -9.89 12.49 -15.16
CA PRO A 98 -8.53 12.74 -15.62
C PRO A 98 -7.52 12.06 -14.69
N ILE A 99 -7.39 10.73 -14.79
CA ILE A 99 -6.54 9.94 -13.90
C ILE A 99 -5.11 9.87 -14.42
N THR A 100 -4.15 10.04 -13.52
CA THR A 100 -2.74 9.64 -13.73
C THR A 100 -2.33 8.70 -12.61
N ASN A 101 -1.94 7.46 -12.97
CA ASN A 101 -1.46 6.46 -12.02
C ASN A 101 0.07 6.47 -12.00
N ARG A 102 0.66 6.72 -10.81
CA ARG A 102 2.10 6.75 -10.54
C ARG A 102 2.48 5.85 -9.38
N GLY A 103 1.74 4.75 -9.19
CA GLY A 103 2.16 3.69 -8.28
C GLY A 103 3.39 2.95 -8.79
N PHE A 104 4.27 2.48 -7.90
CA PHE A 104 5.35 1.57 -8.26
C PHE A 104 5.49 0.44 -7.24
N GLY A 105 5.48 -0.79 -7.75
CA GLY A 105 5.28 -2.01 -6.95
C GLY A 105 6.35 -2.21 -5.90
N GLY A 106 5.93 -2.38 -4.64
CA GLY A 106 6.83 -2.58 -3.50
C GLY A 106 7.47 -1.30 -2.97
N ALA A 107 7.04 -0.12 -3.44
CA ALA A 107 7.54 1.15 -2.92
C ALA A 107 7.02 1.41 -1.51
N SER A 108 7.92 1.79 -0.62
CA SER A 108 7.64 2.37 0.69
C SER A 108 7.40 3.87 0.58
N LEU A 109 6.80 4.48 1.60
CA LEU A 109 6.60 5.94 1.61
C LEU A 109 7.91 6.75 1.51
N PRO A 110 9.01 6.39 2.20
CA PRO A 110 10.30 7.05 1.97
C PRO A 110 10.77 7.02 0.51
N GLU A 111 10.49 5.92 -0.21
CA GLU A 111 10.84 5.81 -1.64
C GLU A 111 9.90 6.68 -2.51
N VAL A 112 8.61 6.77 -2.20
CA VAL A 112 7.69 7.71 -2.85
C VAL A 112 8.15 9.15 -2.64
N ILE A 113 8.59 9.50 -1.42
CA ILE A 113 9.12 10.83 -1.08
C ILE A 113 10.44 11.09 -1.81
N HIS A 114 11.31 10.08 -1.94
CA HIS A 114 12.58 10.20 -2.68
C HIS A 114 12.34 10.58 -4.14
N TYR A 115 11.34 9.98 -4.78
CA TYR A 115 10.99 10.25 -6.18
C TYR A 115 9.82 11.24 -6.34
N TYR A 116 9.53 12.03 -5.33
CA TYR A 116 8.39 12.94 -5.28
C TYR A 116 8.28 13.86 -6.49
N ASP A 117 9.39 14.43 -6.94
CA ASP A 117 9.41 15.37 -8.06
C ASP A 117 8.99 14.69 -9.38
N ASP A 118 9.38 13.42 -9.55
CA ASP A 118 9.06 12.63 -10.74
C ASP A 118 7.64 12.05 -10.72
N VAL A 119 7.13 11.68 -9.55
CA VAL A 119 5.86 10.94 -9.46
C VAL A 119 4.68 11.80 -9.00
N ILE A 120 4.96 12.98 -8.42
CA ILE A 120 3.91 13.88 -7.89
C ILE A 120 4.05 15.29 -8.47
N LYS A 121 5.12 16.00 -8.12
CA LYS A 121 5.22 17.46 -8.31
C LYS A 121 5.00 17.91 -9.75
N LYS A 122 5.63 17.24 -10.72
CA LYS A 122 5.54 17.62 -12.14
C LYS A 122 4.13 17.51 -12.73
N HIS A 123 3.22 16.76 -12.09
CA HIS A 123 1.89 16.52 -12.63
C HIS A 123 0.87 17.61 -12.30
N ASN A 124 1.17 18.52 -11.36
CA ASN A 124 0.26 19.58 -10.94
C ASN A 124 -1.18 19.05 -10.69
N PRO A 125 -1.37 18.10 -9.75
CA PRO A 125 -2.64 17.40 -9.60
C PRO A 125 -3.76 18.28 -9.05
N SER A 126 -5.00 17.97 -9.40
CA SER A 126 -6.21 18.55 -8.78
C SER A 126 -6.67 17.79 -7.54
N MET A 127 -6.19 16.57 -7.36
CA MET A 127 -6.46 15.70 -6.21
C MET A 127 -5.35 14.65 -6.11
N MET A 128 -4.97 14.23 -4.90
CA MET A 128 -4.06 13.10 -4.70
C MET A 128 -4.79 11.95 -4.01
N VAL A 129 -4.62 10.74 -4.53
CA VAL A 129 -5.02 9.48 -3.89
C VAL A 129 -3.75 8.75 -3.47
N VAL A 130 -3.60 8.45 -2.19
CA VAL A 130 -2.39 7.81 -1.67
C VAL A 130 -2.70 6.51 -0.93
N TYR A 131 -1.94 5.46 -1.27
CA TYR A 131 -1.96 4.16 -0.63
C TYR A 131 -0.56 3.60 -0.45
N CYS A 132 -0.22 3.16 0.77
CA CYS A 132 1.00 2.41 1.02
C CYS A 132 0.87 1.58 2.32
N ASP A 133 1.22 0.30 2.26
CA ASP A 133 1.30 -0.63 3.39
C ASP A 133 2.68 -1.26 3.57
N ILE A 134 3.58 -1.02 2.62
CA ILE A 134 4.91 -1.63 2.51
C ILE A 134 5.79 -1.37 3.73
N ASP A 135 5.68 -0.20 4.36
CA ASP A 135 6.49 0.12 5.54
C ASP A 135 6.14 -0.84 6.69
N VAL A 136 4.85 -1.09 6.94
CA VAL A 136 4.38 -2.05 7.94
C VAL A 136 4.77 -3.47 7.57
N GLU A 137 4.60 -3.87 6.32
CA GLU A 137 5.00 -5.19 5.80
C GLU A 137 6.51 -5.44 5.90
N ASN A 138 7.32 -4.38 5.82
CA ASN A 138 8.76 -4.40 6.08
C ASN A 138 9.11 -4.32 7.57
N GLY A 139 8.14 -4.48 8.47
CA GLY A 139 8.35 -4.55 9.93
C GLY A 139 8.57 -3.18 10.60
N LYS A 140 8.21 -2.08 9.93
CA LYS A 140 8.23 -0.76 10.57
C LYS A 140 7.04 -0.61 11.53
N SER A 141 7.24 0.20 12.57
CA SER A 141 6.18 0.48 13.54
C SER A 141 5.04 1.31 12.93
N PRO A 142 3.84 1.28 13.53
CA PRO A 142 2.76 2.19 13.15
C PRO A 142 3.16 3.66 13.19
N GLU A 143 3.92 4.07 14.20
CA GLU A 143 4.42 5.44 14.33
C GLU A 143 5.33 5.84 13.17
N PHE A 144 6.25 4.97 12.76
CA PHE A 144 7.10 5.22 11.59
C PHE A 144 6.24 5.46 10.35
N SER A 145 5.28 4.57 10.10
CA SER A 145 4.43 4.64 8.91
C SER A 145 3.56 5.90 8.90
N VAL A 146 2.96 6.25 10.04
CA VAL A 146 2.17 7.50 10.17
C VAL A 146 3.03 8.73 9.94
N ASN A 147 4.26 8.75 10.46
CA ASN A 147 5.17 9.88 10.26
C ASN A 147 5.59 10.01 8.78
N ALA A 148 5.80 8.90 8.08
CA ALA A 148 6.09 8.91 6.65
C ALA A 148 4.90 9.43 5.82
N PHE A 149 3.65 9.06 6.17
CA PHE A 149 2.46 9.67 5.56
C PHE A 149 2.40 11.18 5.82
N LYS A 150 2.65 11.62 7.06
CA LYS A 150 2.65 13.03 7.41
C LYS A 150 3.71 13.82 6.64
N GLU A 151 4.89 13.25 6.46
CA GLU A 151 5.98 13.86 5.68
C GLU A 151 5.56 14.03 4.21
N LEU A 152 5.04 12.97 3.57
CA LEU A 152 4.55 13.04 2.20
C LEU A 152 3.44 14.09 2.04
N ILE A 153 2.46 14.07 2.92
CA ILE A 153 1.31 14.99 2.89
C ILE A 153 1.77 16.43 3.13
N SER A 154 2.66 16.65 4.10
CA SER A 154 3.20 17.98 4.35
C SER A 154 3.98 18.56 3.17
N ARG A 155 4.77 17.71 2.47
CA ARG A 155 5.47 18.12 1.25
C ARG A 155 4.48 18.45 0.13
N PHE A 156 3.42 17.64 -0.01
CA PHE A 156 2.37 17.90 -0.99
C PHE A 156 1.65 19.23 -0.73
N GLU A 157 1.28 19.50 0.53
CA GLU A 157 0.63 20.75 0.94
C GLU A 157 1.50 22.01 0.73
N GLN A 158 2.83 21.86 0.81
CA GLN A 158 3.77 22.96 0.51
C GLN A 158 3.78 23.31 -0.97
N ASP A 159 3.66 22.33 -1.85
CA ASP A 159 3.64 22.55 -3.30
C ASP A 159 2.23 22.85 -3.84
N PHE A 160 1.19 22.30 -3.22
CA PHE A 160 -0.19 22.32 -3.69
C PHE A 160 -1.15 22.60 -2.53
N ALA A 161 -1.20 23.86 -2.09
CA ALA A 161 -2.09 24.28 -1.01
C ALA A 161 -3.56 23.97 -1.34
N ASP A 162 -4.29 23.47 -0.34
CA ASP A 162 -5.75 23.25 -0.38
C ASP A 162 -6.25 22.18 -1.37
N ILE A 163 -5.36 21.46 -2.06
CA ILE A 163 -5.78 20.36 -2.94
C ILE A 163 -6.21 19.15 -2.09
N PRO A 164 -7.39 18.55 -2.40
CA PRO A 164 -7.88 17.39 -1.67
C PRO A 164 -6.93 16.19 -1.74
N ILE A 165 -6.76 15.51 -0.61
CA ILE A 165 -5.98 14.28 -0.48
C ILE A 165 -6.90 13.17 0.02
N LEU A 166 -7.04 12.11 -0.76
CA LEU A 166 -7.72 10.87 -0.36
C LEU A 166 -6.68 9.90 0.20
N LEU A 167 -6.72 9.68 1.50
CA LEU A 167 -5.83 8.78 2.24
C LEU A 167 -6.52 7.43 2.44
N MET A 168 -6.09 6.43 1.69
CA MET A 168 -6.68 5.09 1.73
C MET A 168 -6.23 4.32 2.97
N SER A 169 -7.13 3.53 3.56
CA SER A 169 -6.77 2.57 4.60
C SER A 169 -5.79 1.51 4.07
N MET A 170 -4.88 1.06 4.94
CA MET A 170 -4.06 -0.12 4.65
C MET A 170 -4.96 -1.36 4.67
N LYS A 171 -4.97 -2.14 3.58
CA LYS A 171 -5.76 -3.36 3.49
C LYS A 171 -5.16 -4.50 4.30
N PRO A 172 -5.96 -5.37 4.92
CA PRO A 172 -5.51 -6.67 5.38
C PRO A 172 -5.25 -7.58 4.16
N THR A 173 -4.36 -8.55 4.35
CA THR A 173 -4.05 -9.57 3.34
C THR A 173 -4.13 -10.97 3.95
N LEU A 174 -4.20 -12.01 3.11
CA LEU A 174 -4.17 -13.40 3.56
C LEU A 174 -2.80 -13.80 4.11
N ILE A 175 -1.78 -12.98 3.89
CA ILE A 175 -0.38 -13.29 4.24
C ILE A 175 0.25 -12.28 5.20
N ASP A 176 -0.55 -11.43 5.86
CA ASP A 176 -0.02 -10.48 6.84
C ASP A 176 0.85 -11.17 7.90
N ASP A 177 0.39 -12.30 8.44
CA ASP A 177 1.14 -13.06 9.43
C ASP A 177 2.41 -13.73 8.85
N ILE A 178 2.43 -13.98 7.55
CA ILE A 178 3.63 -14.46 6.86
C ILE A 178 4.67 -13.35 6.71
N PHE A 179 4.22 -12.08 6.59
CA PHE A 179 5.12 -10.93 6.64
C PHE A 179 5.59 -10.58 8.04
N GLY A 180 4.88 -10.97 9.08
CA GLY A 180 5.30 -10.80 10.48
C GLY A 180 4.14 -10.90 11.46
N ALA A 181 4.43 -11.37 12.66
CA ALA A 181 3.43 -11.59 13.73
C ALA A 181 2.58 -10.34 14.06
N GLU A 182 3.10 -9.16 13.81
CA GLU A 182 2.46 -7.90 14.19
C GLU A 182 1.91 -7.12 12.98
N VAL A 183 2.11 -7.61 11.75
CA VAL A 183 1.79 -6.83 10.54
C VAL A 183 0.32 -6.47 10.48
N ARG A 184 -0.59 -7.41 10.68
CA ARG A 184 -2.03 -7.15 10.69
C ARG A 184 -2.44 -6.15 11.76
N THR A 185 -1.97 -6.35 12.99
CA THR A 185 -2.23 -5.45 14.11
C THR A 185 -1.64 -4.06 13.86
N ASN A 186 -0.43 -3.98 13.33
CA ASN A 186 0.22 -2.72 13.01
C ASN A 186 -0.51 -1.95 11.89
N LYS A 187 -1.03 -2.64 10.86
CA LYS A 187 -1.90 -2.02 9.85
C LYS A 187 -3.16 -1.42 10.48
N MET A 188 -3.83 -2.15 11.39
CA MET A 188 -5.01 -1.65 12.10
C MET A 188 -4.69 -0.42 12.97
N ILE A 189 -3.61 -0.46 13.74
CA ILE A 189 -3.18 0.68 14.58
C ILE A 189 -2.83 1.88 13.70
N THR A 190 -2.11 1.65 12.60
CA THR A 190 -1.77 2.71 11.64
C THR A 190 -3.04 3.35 11.07
N ASN A 191 -4.02 2.55 10.63
CA ASN A 191 -5.30 3.06 10.13
C ASN A 191 -6.02 3.93 11.15
N GLN A 192 -6.08 3.51 12.42
CA GLN A 192 -6.69 4.29 13.50
C GLN A 192 -5.99 5.65 13.71
N GLN A 193 -4.65 5.68 13.59
CA GLN A 193 -3.88 6.92 13.70
C GLN A 193 -4.06 7.81 12.47
N LEU A 194 -4.16 7.22 11.28
CA LEU A 194 -4.40 7.96 10.03
C LEU A 194 -5.80 8.58 10.01
N ILE A 195 -6.83 7.91 10.55
CA ILE A 195 -8.17 8.51 10.75
C ILE A 195 -8.08 9.78 11.61
N LYS A 196 -7.39 9.68 12.75
CA LYS A 196 -7.22 10.85 13.65
C LYS A 196 -6.47 11.98 12.96
N TYR A 197 -5.45 11.65 12.18
CA TYR A 197 -4.69 12.63 11.41
C TYR A 197 -5.54 13.29 10.33
N ALA A 198 -6.30 12.50 9.56
CA ALA A 198 -7.20 13.03 8.54
C ALA A 198 -8.25 13.98 9.15
N ASN A 199 -8.85 13.61 10.27
CA ASN A 199 -9.83 14.45 10.98
C ASN A 199 -9.25 15.77 11.54
N SER A 200 -7.93 15.93 11.58
CA SER A 200 -7.27 17.16 12.01
C SER A 200 -7.00 18.16 10.88
N LYS A 201 -7.36 17.82 9.63
CA LYS A 201 -7.10 18.63 8.43
C LYS A 201 -8.34 18.72 7.55
N SER A 202 -8.56 19.89 6.93
CA SER A 202 -9.73 20.14 6.07
C SER A 202 -9.60 19.53 4.68
N ASN A 203 -8.36 19.39 4.17
CA ASN A 203 -8.06 18.88 2.84
C ASN A 203 -7.71 17.40 2.79
N LEU A 204 -7.68 16.71 3.94
CA LEU A 204 -7.28 15.31 4.05
C LEU A 204 -8.49 14.45 4.43
N HIS A 205 -8.83 13.49 3.57
CA HIS A 205 -10.02 12.65 3.69
C HIS A 205 -9.61 11.19 3.75
N TYR A 206 -9.93 10.53 4.87
CA TYR A 206 -9.68 9.09 5.01
C TYR A 206 -10.71 8.28 4.24
N VAL A 207 -10.25 7.31 3.46
CA VAL A 207 -11.10 6.42 2.64
C VAL A 207 -10.94 4.99 3.14
N ASP A 208 -11.98 4.44 3.73
CA ASP A 208 -12.00 3.05 4.19
C ASP A 208 -12.26 2.09 3.03
N ILE A 209 -11.19 1.53 2.49
CA ILE A 209 -11.25 0.47 1.47
C ILE A 209 -11.21 -0.94 2.11
N THR A 210 -11.09 -1.04 3.43
CA THR A 210 -10.97 -2.30 4.15
C THR A 210 -12.32 -2.94 4.43
N SER A 211 -13.30 -2.16 4.90
CA SER A 211 -14.62 -2.68 5.26
C SER A 211 -15.32 -3.43 4.12
N PRO A 212 -15.28 -2.98 2.85
CA PRO A 212 -15.88 -3.72 1.74
C PRO A 212 -15.23 -5.08 1.44
N MET A 213 -13.99 -5.28 1.93
CA MET A 213 -13.25 -6.54 1.74
C MET A 213 -13.68 -7.64 2.72
N MET A 214 -14.47 -7.31 3.74
CA MET A 214 -14.95 -8.27 4.73
C MET A 214 -16.27 -8.88 4.30
N ASP A 215 -16.51 -10.14 4.68
CA ASP A 215 -17.83 -10.78 4.60
C ASP A 215 -18.74 -10.36 5.77
N ASP A 216 -19.97 -10.85 5.79
CA ASP A 216 -20.96 -10.53 6.83
C ASP A 216 -20.56 -11.02 8.24
N ASN A 217 -19.59 -11.92 8.34
CA ASN A 217 -19.01 -12.41 9.60
C ASN A 217 -17.75 -11.65 10.02
N GLY A 218 -17.33 -10.63 9.23
CA GLY A 218 -16.11 -9.89 9.46
C GLY A 218 -14.83 -10.66 9.08
N LYS A 219 -14.95 -11.74 8.30
CA LYS A 219 -13.81 -12.49 7.74
C LYS A 219 -13.40 -11.86 6.40
N LEU A 220 -12.08 -11.80 6.16
CA LEU A 220 -11.53 -11.32 4.91
C LEU A 220 -11.93 -12.27 3.75
N LYS A 221 -12.54 -11.71 2.70
CA LYS A 221 -12.89 -12.45 1.49
C LYS A 221 -11.63 -12.96 0.80
N SER A 222 -11.42 -14.27 0.74
CA SER A 222 -10.21 -14.84 0.12
C SER A 222 -10.23 -14.81 -1.41
N GLU A 223 -11.41 -14.88 -2.02
CA GLU A 223 -11.64 -14.89 -3.47
C GLU A 223 -11.28 -13.59 -4.17
N ILE A 224 -11.10 -12.49 -3.44
CA ILE A 224 -10.74 -11.18 -4.00
C ILE A 224 -9.23 -11.00 -4.24
N PHE A 225 -8.44 -12.00 -3.85
CA PHE A 225 -6.98 -11.94 -4.00
C PHE A 225 -6.48 -12.78 -5.17
N LEU A 226 -5.32 -12.39 -5.69
CA LEU A 226 -4.51 -13.26 -6.55
C LEU A 226 -3.97 -14.45 -5.74
N ASN A 227 -3.39 -15.43 -6.43
CA ASN A 227 -2.82 -16.62 -5.80
C ASN A 227 -1.71 -16.32 -4.77
N ASP A 228 -1.13 -15.13 -4.79
CA ASP A 228 -0.16 -14.71 -3.79
C ASP A 228 -0.80 -14.34 -2.43
N GLY A 229 -2.12 -14.14 -2.40
CA GLY A 229 -2.84 -13.78 -1.18
C GLY A 229 -2.60 -12.35 -0.67
N MET A 230 -1.92 -11.54 -1.47
CA MET A 230 -1.55 -10.15 -1.15
C MET A 230 -2.20 -9.14 -2.10
N HIS A 231 -2.06 -9.37 -3.40
CA HIS A 231 -2.58 -8.47 -4.41
C HIS A 231 -4.03 -8.79 -4.72
N LEU A 232 -4.83 -7.75 -4.91
CA LEU A 232 -6.20 -7.91 -5.36
C LEU A 232 -6.23 -8.40 -6.82
N ASN A 233 -7.17 -9.28 -7.10
CA ASN A 233 -7.55 -9.62 -8.46
C ASN A 233 -8.61 -8.61 -9.00
N PRO A 234 -9.05 -8.69 -10.26
CA PRO A 234 -10.06 -7.78 -10.80
C PRO A 234 -11.35 -7.71 -9.96
N LEU A 235 -11.81 -8.84 -9.40
CA LEU A 235 -12.96 -8.86 -8.50
C LEU A 235 -12.70 -8.02 -7.24
N GLY A 236 -11.50 -8.08 -6.68
CA GLY A 236 -11.14 -7.31 -5.48
C GLY A 236 -11.24 -5.80 -5.71
N TYR A 237 -10.82 -5.32 -6.87
CA TYR A 237 -10.93 -3.89 -7.18
C TYR A 237 -12.39 -3.44 -7.37
N THR A 238 -13.32 -4.31 -7.76
CA THR A 238 -14.74 -3.94 -7.84
C THR A 238 -15.35 -3.57 -6.48
N PHE A 239 -14.74 -3.97 -5.37
CA PHE A 239 -15.12 -3.52 -4.03
C PHE A 239 -14.53 -2.15 -3.69
N TRP A 240 -13.39 -1.77 -4.25
CA TRP A 240 -12.75 -0.49 -4.05
C TRP A 240 -13.31 0.63 -4.95
N ASP A 241 -13.68 0.27 -6.18
CA ASP A 241 -14.15 1.21 -7.19
C ASP A 241 -15.30 2.11 -6.71
N PRO A 242 -16.41 1.59 -6.16
CA PRO A 242 -17.53 2.44 -5.74
C PRO A 242 -17.18 3.35 -4.55
N VAL A 243 -16.34 2.87 -3.64
CA VAL A 243 -15.90 3.65 -2.48
C VAL A 243 -15.03 4.82 -2.91
N MET A 244 -14.03 4.53 -3.76
CA MET A 244 -13.13 5.57 -4.26
C MET A 244 -13.87 6.55 -5.17
N LYS A 245 -14.77 6.05 -6.02
CA LYS A 245 -15.59 6.91 -6.88
C LYS A 245 -16.41 7.88 -6.05
N ALA A 246 -17.11 7.40 -5.02
CA ALA A 246 -17.90 8.24 -4.14
C ALA A 246 -17.05 9.31 -3.42
N ALA A 247 -15.84 8.92 -2.96
CA ALA A 247 -14.91 9.85 -2.32
C ALA A 247 -14.42 10.94 -3.28
N MET A 248 -14.07 10.57 -4.51
CA MET A 248 -13.66 11.54 -5.54
C MET A 248 -14.81 12.48 -5.94
N ASP A 249 -16.02 11.94 -6.15
CA ASP A 249 -17.19 12.74 -6.54
C ASP A 249 -17.58 13.77 -5.47
N ALA A 250 -17.44 13.41 -4.19
CA ALA A 250 -17.73 14.32 -3.07
C ALA A 250 -16.79 15.55 -3.01
N LEU A 251 -15.62 15.47 -3.63
CA LEU A 251 -14.57 16.49 -3.57
C LEU A 251 -14.28 17.17 -4.92
N ARG A 252 -14.86 16.67 -6.01
CA ARG A 252 -14.77 17.36 -7.30
C ARG A 252 -15.67 18.61 -7.24
N MET A 253 -15.04 19.76 -7.39
CA MET A 253 -15.83 20.98 -7.64
C MET A 253 -16.54 20.85 -8.99
N PRO A 254 -17.77 21.33 -9.10
CA PRO A 254 -18.51 21.31 -10.36
C PRO A 254 -17.84 22.13 -11.46
#